data_beaa9e617ffd68ba151f85df5ee500b1
#
_entry.id   beaa9e617ffd68ba151f85df5ee500b1
#
_cell.length_a   1.000
_cell.length_b   1.000
_cell.length_c   1.000
_cell.angle_alpha   90.00
_cell.angle_beta   90.00
_cell.angle_gamma   90.00
#
_symmetry.space_group_name_H-M   'P 1'
#
loop_
_entity.id
_entity.type
_entity.pdbx_description
1 polymer ?
#
loop_
_entity_poly.entity_id
_entity_poly.type
_entity_poly.pdbx_seq_one_letter_code
_entity_poly.pdbx_strand_id
1 'polypeptide(L)'
;MIEFDESSVGDYLGSCRFWVPGKPRGKARPRFKPAAPGARPYTPAATVAYETLVATRYRAERVEADLRLPHVAMVDIVAYYQIPQRYTKAERAQALAGTLQPTAKPDIDNVAKIILDALNGVAWSDDQCVVDLHVAKYYAAAPGVQITIRWYRTWRRKRGGKKP
;
A
#
# COMPACT_ATOMS: atom_id res chain seq x y z
N MET A 1 -8.35 -21.88 -1.21
CA MET A 1 -7.95 -20.50 -1.58
C MET A 1 -8.98 -20.03 -2.60
N ILE A 2 -9.72 -18.98 -2.29
CA ILE A 2 -10.66 -18.40 -3.25
C ILE A 2 -9.77 -17.61 -4.22
N GLU A 3 -9.64 -18.10 -5.45
CA GLU A 3 -9.01 -17.35 -6.52
C GLU A 3 -9.94 -16.18 -6.84
N PHE A 4 -9.44 -14.97 -6.70
CA PHE A 4 -10.24 -13.78 -6.95
C PHE A 4 -10.48 -13.68 -8.46
N ASP A 5 -11.69 -13.96 -8.90
CA ASP A 5 -12.08 -13.83 -10.29
C ASP A 5 -12.38 -12.35 -10.59
N GLU A 6 -11.50 -11.70 -11.34
CA GLU A 6 -11.69 -10.31 -11.79
C GLU A 6 -12.99 -10.11 -12.56
N SER A 7 -13.54 -11.15 -13.19
CA SER A 7 -14.82 -11.10 -13.91
C SER A 7 -16.04 -10.90 -12.98
N SER A 8 -15.86 -11.17 -11.68
CA SER A 8 -16.91 -11.02 -10.65
C SER A 8 -16.99 -9.61 -10.03
N VAL A 9 -16.05 -8.71 -10.32
CA VAL A 9 -15.87 -7.40 -9.61
C VAL A 9 -16.45 -6.27 -10.43
N GLY A 10 -17.31 -6.32 -11.28
CA GLY A 10 -17.85 -5.19 -12.03
C GLY A 10 -16.88 -4.58 -13.05
N ASP A 11 -17.26 -3.44 -13.62
CA ASP A 11 -16.51 -2.82 -14.71
C ASP A 11 -15.15 -2.28 -14.23
N TYR A 12 -14.10 -2.60 -14.97
CA TYR A 12 -12.77 -2.04 -14.74
C TYR A 12 -12.77 -0.54 -15.00
N LEU A 13 -12.29 0.25 -14.02
CA LEU A 13 -12.24 1.71 -14.10
C LEU A 13 -10.84 2.24 -14.42
N GLY A 14 -9.79 1.48 -14.18
CA GLY A 14 -8.42 1.88 -14.43
C GLY A 14 -7.43 1.30 -13.43
N SER A 15 -6.14 1.54 -13.69
CA SER A 15 -5.07 1.16 -12.78
C SER A 15 -4.00 2.23 -12.71
N CYS A 16 -3.24 2.21 -11.63
CA CYS A 16 -2.06 3.02 -11.43
C CYS A 16 -0.93 2.16 -10.86
N ARG A 17 0.26 2.27 -11.44
CA ARG A 17 1.46 1.62 -10.93
C ARG A 17 2.53 2.69 -10.71
N PHE A 18 3.10 2.72 -9.51
CA PHE A 18 4.13 3.69 -9.18
C PHE A 18 5.18 3.13 -8.23
N TRP A 19 6.32 3.80 -8.20
CA TRP A 19 7.48 3.44 -7.40
C TRP A 19 7.76 4.48 -6.31
N VAL A 20 7.93 4.03 -5.07
CA VAL A 20 8.38 4.83 -3.94
C VAL A 20 9.83 4.46 -3.64
N PRO A 21 10.80 5.33 -3.92
CA PRO A 21 12.21 5.02 -3.73
C PRO A 21 12.62 5.04 -2.26
N GLY A 22 13.70 4.35 -1.95
CA GLY A 22 14.31 4.31 -0.63
C GLY A 22 13.86 3.14 0.22
N LYS A 23 14.44 3.03 1.42
CA LYS A 23 14.16 1.91 2.33
C LYS A 23 12.67 1.83 2.68
N PRO A 24 12.02 0.65 2.51
CA PRO A 24 10.64 0.46 2.94
C PRO A 24 10.45 0.83 4.43
N ARG A 25 9.38 1.54 4.74
CA ARG A 25 9.04 1.97 6.09
C ARG A 25 7.73 1.34 6.54
N GLY A 26 7.63 1.14 7.85
CA GLY A 26 6.37 0.74 8.48
C GLY A 26 5.72 1.90 9.22
N LYS A 27 4.43 1.79 9.49
CA LYS A 27 3.68 2.75 10.29
C LYS A 27 4.25 2.78 11.70
N ALA A 28 4.73 3.94 12.14
CA ALA A 28 5.16 4.13 13.52
C ALA A 28 3.95 4.30 14.45
N ARG A 29 4.07 3.76 15.67
CA ARG A 29 3.06 4.01 16.70
C ARG A 29 3.05 5.50 17.05
N PRO A 30 1.86 6.10 17.30
CA PRO A 30 1.78 7.46 17.83
C PRO A 30 2.61 7.60 19.11
N ARG A 31 3.28 8.72 19.27
CA ARG A 31 4.07 9.04 20.46
C ARG A 31 3.38 10.12 21.26
N PHE A 32 3.56 10.08 22.58
CA PHE A 32 3.11 11.14 23.49
C PHE A 32 4.32 12.02 23.85
N LYS A 33 4.13 13.33 23.93
CA LYS A 33 5.15 14.23 24.50
C LYS A 33 5.11 14.07 26.02
N PRO A 34 6.24 13.79 26.70
CA PRO A 34 6.23 13.36 28.10
C PRO A 34 5.88 14.44 29.15
N ALA A 35 5.54 15.67 28.82
CA ALA A 35 5.61 16.76 29.77
C ALA A 35 4.40 17.71 29.86
N ALA A 36 3.22 17.38 29.36
CA ALA A 36 2.07 18.27 29.51
C ALA A 36 0.79 17.52 29.87
N PRO A 37 0.04 17.92 30.90
CA PRO A 37 -1.32 17.45 31.13
C PRO A 37 -2.16 17.71 29.88
N GLY A 38 -2.79 16.66 29.31
CA GLY A 38 -3.58 16.76 28.07
C GLY A 38 -2.76 16.66 26.76
N ALA A 39 -1.53 16.18 26.80
CA ALA A 39 -0.70 15.96 25.61
C ALA A 39 -1.38 15.03 24.61
N ARG A 40 -1.64 15.52 23.39
CA ARG A 40 -2.21 14.71 22.29
C ARG A 40 -1.13 13.82 21.67
N PRO A 41 -1.50 12.59 21.27
CA PRO A 41 -0.58 11.73 20.54
C PRO A 41 -0.22 12.41 19.19
N TYR A 42 1.04 12.28 18.78
CA TYR A 42 1.50 12.78 17.49
C TYR A 42 2.15 11.68 16.65
N THR A 43 1.99 11.78 15.34
CA THR A 43 2.67 10.90 14.38
C THR A 43 4.11 11.39 14.20
N PRO A 44 5.14 10.51 14.30
CA PRO A 44 6.53 10.91 14.07
C PRO A 44 6.74 11.54 12.69
N ALA A 45 7.55 12.59 12.62
CA ALA A 45 7.81 13.33 11.37
C ALA A 45 8.30 12.45 10.21
N ALA A 46 9.11 11.43 10.49
CA ALA A 46 9.58 10.48 9.49
C ALA A 46 8.46 9.63 8.88
N THR A 47 7.40 9.34 9.64
CA THR A 47 6.20 8.64 9.14
C THR A 47 5.40 9.57 8.23
N VAL A 48 5.16 10.80 8.66
CA VAL A 48 4.44 11.81 7.87
C VAL A 48 5.17 12.10 6.55
N ALA A 49 6.50 12.24 6.60
CA ALA A 49 7.31 12.47 5.39
C ALA A 49 7.20 11.30 4.40
N TYR A 50 7.20 10.07 4.89
CA TYR A 50 7.06 8.89 4.02
C TYR A 50 5.64 8.78 3.43
N GLU A 51 4.60 9.02 4.21
CA GLU A 51 3.22 9.07 3.72
C GLU A 51 3.04 10.16 2.66
N THR A 52 3.63 11.33 2.87
CA THR A 52 3.65 12.42 1.87
C THR A 52 4.36 11.99 0.59
N LEU A 53 5.50 11.30 0.71
CA LEU A 53 6.23 10.78 -0.45
C LEU A 53 5.38 9.78 -1.26
N VAL A 54 4.72 8.83 -0.59
CA VAL A 54 3.81 7.86 -1.23
C VAL A 54 2.71 8.57 -2.00
N ALA A 55 2.00 9.51 -1.34
CA ALA A 55 0.91 10.27 -1.96
C ALA A 55 1.39 11.13 -3.14
N THR A 56 2.59 11.71 -3.04
CA THR A 56 3.18 12.52 -4.12
C THR A 56 3.53 11.64 -5.33
N ARG A 57 4.14 10.47 -5.11
CA ARG A 57 4.46 9.54 -6.20
C ARG A 57 3.21 9.01 -6.90
N TYR A 58 2.17 8.68 -6.13
CA TYR A 58 0.87 8.32 -6.70
C TYR A 58 0.30 9.42 -7.58
N ARG A 59 0.27 10.68 -7.11
CA ARG A 59 -0.28 11.80 -7.89
C ARG A 59 0.48 12.08 -9.17
N ALA A 60 1.79 11.83 -9.19
CA ALA A 60 2.62 12.00 -10.37
C ALA A 60 2.33 10.95 -11.48
N GLU A 61 1.94 9.73 -11.09
CA GLU A 61 1.76 8.61 -12.02
C GLU A 61 0.29 8.23 -12.26
N ARG A 62 -0.64 8.86 -11.52
CA ARG A 62 -2.05 8.50 -11.63
C ARG A 62 -2.57 8.77 -13.05
N VAL A 63 -3.23 7.77 -13.61
CA VAL A 63 -4.08 7.93 -14.78
C VAL A 63 -5.46 8.41 -14.28
N GLU A 64 -6.16 9.25 -15.05
CA GLU A 64 -7.51 9.68 -14.69
C GLU A 64 -8.47 8.49 -14.71
N ALA A 65 -8.78 7.99 -13.52
CA ALA A 65 -9.91 7.10 -13.30
C ALA A 65 -11.08 7.91 -12.72
N ASP A 66 -12.30 7.66 -13.16
CA ASP A 66 -13.47 8.35 -12.59
C ASP A 66 -13.84 7.75 -11.22
N LEU A 67 -13.06 8.13 -10.20
CA LEU A 67 -13.25 7.72 -8.82
C LEU A 67 -14.44 8.39 -8.12
N ARG A 68 -15.21 9.24 -8.83
CA ARG A 68 -16.50 9.75 -8.33
C ARG A 68 -17.58 8.68 -8.34
N LEU A 69 -17.43 7.65 -9.17
CA LEU A 69 -18.30 6.47 -9.17
C LEU A 69 -18.00 5.60 -7.93
N PRO A 70 -19.03 4.90 -7.39
CA PRO A 70 -18.79 3.90 -6.36
C PRO A 70 -17.82 2.84 -6.88
N HIS A 71 -16.70 2.63 -6.19
CA HIS A 71 -15.64 1.74 -6.62
C HIS A 71 -15.08 0.91 -5.46
N VAL A 72 -14.42 -0.17 -5.81
CA VAL A 72 -13.52 -0.94 -4.95
C VAL A 72 -12.11 -0.88 -5.52
N ALA A 73 -11.12 -1.03 -4.67
CA ALA A 73 -9.71 -1.06 -5.03
C ALA A 73 -9.09 -2.42 -4.68
N MET A 74 -8.26 -2.93 -5.58
CA MET A 74 -7.33 -4.02 -5.34
C MET A 74 -5.93 -3.46 -5.31
N VAL A 75 -5.15 -3.81 -4.31
CA VAL A 75 -3.84 -3.20 -4.07
C VAL A 75 -2.78 -4.27 -3.95
N ASP A 76 -1.76 -4.18 -4.81
CA ASP A 76 -0.54 -4.99 -4.70
C ASP A 76 0.60 -4.11 -4.22
N ILE A 77 1.28 -4.53 -3.17
CA ILE A 77 2.43 -3.84 -2.57
C ILE A 77 3.62 -4.80 -2.56
N VAL A 78 4.69 -4.44 -3.25
CA VAL A 78 5.94 -5.20 -3.23
C VAL A 78 7.04 -4.34 -2.63
N ALA A 79 7.50 -4.71 -1.44
CA ALA A 79 8.55 -4.00 -0.74
C ALA A 79 9.92 -4.64 -1.02
N TYR A 80 10.82 -3.89 -1.63
CA TYR A 80 12.17 -4.31 -1.97
C TYR A 80 13.17 -3.78 -0.96
N TYR A 81 13.89 -4.71 -0.34
CA TYR A 81 14.90 -4.44 0.66
C TYR A 81 16.29 -4.53 0.06
N GLN A 82 17.18 -3.68 0.52
CA GLN A 82 18.59 -3.76 0.13
C GLN A 82 19.21 -5.05 0.68
N ILE A 83 19.97 -5.74 -0.17
CA ILE A 83 20.70 -6.94 0.24
C ILE A 83 21.77 -6.57 1.27
N PRO A 84 21.82 -7.24 2.44
CA PRO A 84 22.81 -6.94 3.47
C PRO A 84 24.25 -7.08 2.94
N GLN A 85 25.12 -6.15 3.32
CA GLN A 85 26.52 -6.18 2.87
C GLN A 85 27.27 -7.43 3.32
N ARG A 86 26.89 -8.00 4.47
CA ARG A 86 27.48 -9.22 5.04
C ARG A 86 27.16 -10.52 4.26
N TYR A 87 26.22 -10.46 3.30
CA TYR A 87 25.85 -11.65 2.54
C TYR A 87 26.99 -12.07 1.60
N THR A 88 27.25 -13.38 1.58
CA THR A 88 28.15 -14.05 0.65
C THR A 88 27.68 -13.90 -0.79
N LYS A 89 28.53 -14.20 -1.76
CA LYS A 89 28.16 -14.19 -3.18
C LYS A 89 26.98 -15.13 -3.49
N ALA A 90 26.95 -16.32 -2.84
CA ALA A 90 25.87 -17.29 -3.00
C ALA A 90 24.55 -16.78 -2.41
N GLU A 91 24.58 -16.21 -1.20
CA GLU A 91 23.38 -15.62 -0.56
C GLU A 91 22.84 -14.44 -1.34
N ARG A 92 23.71 -13.60 -1.92
CA ARG A 92 23.30 -12.50 -2.82
C ARG A 92 22.59 -13.02 -4.06
N ALA A 93 23.10 -14.08 -4.68
CA ALA A 93 22.46 -14.70 -5.82
C ALA A 93 21.07 -15.26 -5.47
N GLN A 94 20.94 -15.95 -4.33
CA GLN A 94 19.67 -16.45 -3.83
C GLN A 94 18.69 -15.32 -3.49
N ALA A 95 19.16 -14.22 -2.90
CA ALA A 95 18.36 -13.04 -2.60
C ALA A 95 17.79 -12.40 -3.87
N LEU A 96 18.62 -12.25 -4.91
CA LEU A 96 18.19 -11.72 -6.21
C LEU A 96 17.27 -12.67 -6.98
N ALA A 97 17.45 -13.98 -6.81
CA ALA A 97 16.57 -15.00 -7.37
C ALA A 97 15.22 -15.13 -6.64
N GLY A 98 15.04 -14.44 -5.50
CA GLY A 98 13.84 -14.50 -4.69
C GLY A 98 13.69 -15.76 -3.85
N THR A 99 14.71 -16.63 -3.78
CA THR A 99 14.71 -17.84 -2.95
C THR A 99 15.12 -17.55 -1.50
N LEU A 100 15.85 -16.47 -1.25
CA LEU A 100 16.16 -15.94 0.07
C LEU A 100 15.37 -14.63 0.28
N GLN A 101 14.49 -14.62 1.29
CA GLN A 101 13.55 -13.51 1.50
C GLN A 101 13.92 -12.67 2.73
N PRO A 102 13.60 -11.34 2.73
CA PRO A 102 13.88 -10.47 3.86
C PRO A 102 12.94 -10.72 5.04
N THR A 103 13.51 -11.14 6.17
CA THR A 103 12.78 -11.28 7.45
C THR A 103 12.97 -10.08 8.37
N ALA A 104 13.71 -9.06 7.91
CA ALA A 104 13.98 -7.83 8.67
C ALA A 104 12.75 -6.92 8.78
N LYS A 105 12.75 -6.08 9.84
CA LYS A 105 11.74 -5.02 10.00
C LYS A 105 11.83 -3.98 8.88
N PRO A 106 10.70 -3.32 8.58
CA PRO A 106 9.36 -3.43 9.19
C PRO A 106 8.63 -4.72 8.81
N ASP A 107 7.68 -5.12 9.66
CA ASP A 107 6.80 -6.26 9.44
C ASP A 107 5.85 -5.96 8.27
N ILE A 108 5.36 -6.99 7.61
CA ILE A 108 4.60 -6.86 6.36
C ILE A 108 3.30 -6.07 6.53
N ASP A 109 2.59 -6.28 7.64
CA ASP A 109 1.38 -5.55 8.02
C ASP A 109 1.65 -4.06 8.25
N ASN A 110 2.79 -3.71 8.87
CA ASN A 110 3.18 -2.32 9.07
C ASN A 110 3.58 -1.61 7.76
N VAL A 111 4.14 -2.34 6.79
CA VAL A 111 4.37 -1.82 5.43
C VAL A 111 3.04 -1.56 4.73
N ALA A 112 2.13 -2.52 4.79
CA ALA A 112 0.79 -2.35 4.22
C ALA A 112 0.09 -1.13 4.83
N LYS A 113 0.10 -1.02 6.15
CA LYS A 113 -0.59 0.05 6.88
C LYS A 113 -0.12 1.45 6.50
N ILE A 114 1.20 1.69 6.42
CA ILE A 114 1.70 3.03 6.07
C ILE A 114 1.33 3.42 4.63
N ILE A 115 1.27 2.46 3.70
CA ILE A 115 0.87 2.70 2.31
C ILE A 115 -0.64 2.98 2.23
N LEU A 116 -1.48 2.19 2.89
CA LEU A 116 -2.92 2.40 2.90
C LEU A 116 -3.28 3.74 3.55
N ASP A 117 -2.69 4.06 4.71
CA ASP A 117 -2.91 5.35 5.38
C ASP A 117 -2.50 6.54 4.50
N ALA A 118 -1.39 6.42 3.74
CA ALA A 118 -0.93 7.47 2.83
C ALA A 118 -1.86 7.69 1.63
N LEU A 119 -2.56 6.66 1.20
CA LEU A 119 -3.44 6.67 0.02
C LEU A 119 -4.92 6.88 0.38
N ASN A 120 -5.27 6.79 1.66
CA ASN A 120 -6.62 7.05 2.13
C ASN A 120 -7.06 8.50 1.86
N GLY A 121 -8.20 8.69 1.25
CA GLY A 121 -8.67 9.99 0.77
C GLY A 121 -7.90 10.56 -0.44
N VAL A 122 -6.95 9.79 -1.01
CA VAL A 122 -6.10 10.19 -2.14
C VAL A 122 -6.32 9.29 -3.36
N ALA A 123 -6.22 7.98 -3.18
CA ALA A 123 -6.44 6.96 -4.22
C ALA A 123 -7.82 6.32 -4.13
N TRP A 124 -8.47 6.42 -3.01
CA TRP A 124 -9.86 6.01 -2.72
C TRP A 124 -10.44 6.88 -1.62
N SER A 125 -11.76 6.88 -1.47
CA SER A 125 -12.45 7.74 -0.50
C SER A 125 -12.28 7.31 0.96
N ASP A 126 -12.17 6.00 1.18
CA ASP A 126 -12.03 5.37 2.49
C ASP A 126 -11.40 3.98 2.33
N ASP A 127 -10.64 3.52 3.32
CA ASP A 127 -9.98 2.19 3.31
C ASP A 127 -10.97 1.03 3.15
N GLN A 128 -12.24 1.22 3.45
CA GLN A 128 -13.32 0.25 3.17
C GLN A 128 -13.46 -0.07 1.67
N CYS A 129 -12.94 0.80 0.79
CA CYS A 129 -12.92 0.54 -0.64
C CYS A 129 -11.89 -0.53 -1.03
N VAL A 130 -10.88 -0.79 -0.20
CA VAL A 130 -9.86 -1.80 -0.47
C VAL A 130 -10.44 -3.17 -0.12
N VAL A 131 -10.65 -4.01 -1.13
CA VAL A 131 -11.31 -5.33 -0.98
C VAL A 131 -10.36 -6.49 -1.21
N ASP A 132 -9.20 -6.22 -1.82
CA ASP A 132 -8.13 -7.19 -2.01
C ASP A 132 -6.79 -6.49 -1.78
N LEU A 133 -5.93 -7.13 -0.99
CA LEU A 133 -4.63 -6.62 -0.62
C LEU A 133 -3.59 -7.74 -0.67
N HIS A 134 -2.67 -7.64 -1.60
CA HIS A 134 -1.50 -8.50 -1.67
C HIS A 134 -0.25 -7.73 -1.26
N VAL A 135 0.54 -8.28 -0.34
CA VAL A 135 1.78 -7.66 0.14
C VAL A 135 2.91 -8.67 0.16
N ALA A 136 4.03 -8.32 -0.44
CA ALA A 136 5.21 -9.18 -0.50
C ALA A 136 6.49 -8.40 -0.17
N LYS A 137 7.51 -9.13 0.31
CA LYS A 137 8.84 -8.59 0.61
C LYS A 137 9.88 -9.36 -0.19
N TYR A 138 10.75 -8.65 -0.88
CA TYR A 138 11.87 -9.22 -1.65
C TYR A 138 13.15 -8.43 -1.41
N TYR A 139 14.28 -9.03 -1.73
CA TYR A 139 15.53 -8.30 -1.87
C TYR A 139 15.69 -7.77 -3.29
N ALA A 140 16.33 -6.60 -3.42
CA ALA A 140 16.71 -6.04 -4.71
C ALA A 140 18.00 -5.23 -4.60
N ALA A 141 18.60 -4.90 -5.74
CA ALA A 141 19.77 -4.03 -5.81
C ALA A 141 19.46 -2.60 -5.33
N ALA A 142 18.26 -2.10 -5.66
CA ALA A 142 17.78 -0.80 -5.19
C ALA A 142 16.56 -1.00 -4.28
N PRO A 143 16.57 -0.47 -3.04
CA PRO A 143 15.43 -0.55 -2.15
C PRO A 143 14.32 0.41 -2.57
N GLY A 144 13.09 -0.01 -2.36
CA GLY A 144 11.90 0.79 -2.64
C GLY A 144 10.62 0.00 -2.45
N VAL A 145 9.50 0.62 -2.77
CA VAL A 145 8.20 -0.06 -2.76
C VAL A 145 7.51 0.17 -4.08
N GLN A 146 7.11 -0.91 -4.75
CA GLN A 146 6.23 -0.85 -5.91
C GLN A 146 4.80 -1.05 -5.46
N ILE A 147 3.92 -0.16 -5.89
CA ILE A 147 2.51 -0.22 -5.60
C ILE A 147 1.75 -0.27 -6.91
N THR A 148 0.80 -1.19 -7.02
CA THR A 148 -0.14 -1.28 -8.13
C THR A 148 -1.54 -1.25 -7.57
N ILE A 149 -2.38 -0.38 -8.09
CA ILE A 149 -3.77 -0.22 -7.69
C ILE A 149 -4.63 -0.47 -8.93
N ARG A 150 -5.70 -1.25 -8.77
CA ARG A 150 -6.73 -1.48 -9.79
C ARG A 150 -8.06 -1.11 -9.19
N TRP A 151 -8.86 -0.31 -9.91
CA TRP A 151 -10.19 0.09 -9.48
C TRP A 151 -11.25 -0.55 -10.34
N TYR A 152 -12.31 -0.99 -9.67
CA TYR A 152 -13.48 -1.60 -10.29
C TYR A 152 -14.75 -0.95 -9.77
N ARG A 153 -15.77 -0.85 -10.63
CA ARG A 153 -17.05 -0.29 -10.26
C ARG A 153 -17.80 -1.25 -9.34
N THR A 154 -18.32 -0.75 -8.21
CA THR A 154 -19.22 -1.54 -7.38
C THR A 154 -20.66 -1.44 -7.89
N TRP A 155 -21.37 -2.55 -7.90
CA TRP A 155 -22.79 -2.54 -8.08
C TRP A 155 -23.46 -2.18 -6.75
N ARG A 156 -23.99 -0.97 -6.63
CA ARG A 156 -24.95 -0.70 -5.56
C ARG A 156 -26.22 -1.49 -5.86
N ARG A 157 -26.55 -2.48 -5.03
CA ARG A 157 -27.92 -3.01 -4.99
C ARG A 157 -28.86 -1.81 -4.84
N LYS A 158 -29.69 -1.53 -5.85
CA LYS A 158 -30.78 -0.55 -5.70
C LYS A 158 -31.54 -0.98 -4.44
N ARG A 159 -31.51 -0.17 -3.37
CA ARG A 159 -32.41 -0.37 -2.24
C ARG A 159 -33.80 -0.43 -2.85
N GLY A 160 -34.45 -1.58 -2.69
CA GLY A 160 -35.77 -1.83 -3.26
C GLY A 160 -36.69 -0.67 -2.94
N GLY A 161 -37.14 0.03 -3.97
CA GLY A 161 -38.21 0.97 -3.82
C GLY A 161 -39.38 0.21 -3.20
N LYS A 162 -39.97 0.73 -2.13
CA LYS A 162 -41.26 0.26 -1.65
C LYS A 162 -42.20 0.24 -2.86
N LYS A 163 -42.72 -0.92 -3.18
CA LYS A 163 -43.89 -1.02 -4.08
C LYS A 163 -45.02 -0.20 -3.45
N PRO A 164 -45.77 0.55 -4.24
CA PRO A 164 -46.96 1.23 -3.77
C PRO A 164 -48.03 0.25 -3.29
#